data_136cba180520290b315472918c0ce64c
#
_entry.id   136cba180520290b315472918c0ce64c
#
_cell.length_a   1.000
_cell.length_b   1.000
_cell.length_c   1.000
_cell.angle_alpha   90.00
_cell.angle_beta   90.00
_cell.angle_gamma   90.00
#
_symmetry.space_group_name_H-M   'P 1'
#
loop_
_entity.id
_entity.type
_entity.pdbx_description
1 polymer ?
#
loop_
_entity_poly.entity_id
_entity_poly.type
_entity_poly.pdbx_seq_one_letter_code
_entity_poly.pdbx_strand_id
1 'polypeptide(L)'
;PCPVRPLALDLTDPASFSEYQALLEQERPRVALLINASGFGKFAATWQTPLAVNQAMVALNCQAVLAMCQLTLPYLGAGSCIVNIASVAAFQPIPYINVYAASKAFVLQLSRALNREVRPQGIRVMALCPFWTKTEFFDRAIDAGREQVVKKYTAMYEPAQIVRRAWRD
;
A
#
# COMPACT_ATOMS: atom_id res chain seq x y z
N PRO A 1 3.15 21.83 -16.84
CA PRO A 1 3.64 20.78 -15.91
C PRO A 1 3.14 21.07 -14.52
N CYS A 2 2.64 20.04 -13.83
CA CYS A 2 2.26 20.18 -12.43
C CYS A 2 3.54 20.25 -11.58
N PRO A 3 3.69 21.21 -10.64
CA PRO A 3 4.86 21.24 -9.76
C PRO A 3 4.88 19.98 -8.88
N VAL A 4 6.06 19.38 -8.74
CA VAL A 4 6.29 18.20 -7.90
C VAL A 4 7.12 18.63 -6.70
N ARG A 5 6.67 18.31 -5.49
CA ARG A 5 7.41 18.53 -4.25
C ARG A 5 7.76 17.16 -3.64
N PRO A 6 9.00 16.73 -3.68
CA PRO A 6 9.42 15.51 -3.01
C PRO A 6 9.52 15.74 -1.49
N LEU A 7 9.06 14.75 -0.72
CA LEU A 7 9.22 14.67 0.72
C LEU A 7 9.79 13.30 1.07
N ALA A 8 11.00 13.27 1.62
CA ALA A 8 11.70 12.04 1.98
C ALA A 8 11.35 11.65 3.42
N LEU A 9 10.43 10.69 3.58
CA LEU A 9 9.98 10.17 4.88
C LEU A 9 10.17 8.66 4.95
N ASP A 10 10.67 8.15 6.06
CA ASP A 10 10.60 6.73 6.38
C ASP A 10 9.23 6.41 6.98
N LEU A 11 8.36 5.84 6.20
CA LEU A 11 7.00 5.48 6.64
C LEU A 11 6.95 4.30 7.62
N THR A 12 8.09 3.74 8.01
CA THR A 12 8.18 2.77 9.13
C THR A 12 8.48 3.45 10.46
N ASP A 13 8.87 4.74 10.43
CA ASP A 13 9.13 5.55 11.62
C ASP A 13 7.89 6.39 11.98
N PRO A 14 7.33 6.24 13.18
CA PRO A 14 6.22 7.06 13.67
C PRO A 14 6.49 8.57 13.64
N ALA A 15 7.75 9.02 13.79
CA ALA A 15 8.11 10.44 13.72
C ALA A 15 7.78 11.05 12.35
N SER A 16 7.89 10.28 11.28
CA SER A 16 7.54 10.71 9.91
C SER A 16 6.07 11.10 9.78
N PHE A 17 5.18 10.46 10.55
CA PHE A 17 3.75 10.82 10.53
C PHE A 17 3.49 12.18 11.19
N SER A 18 4.26 12.52 12.23
CA SER A 18 4.18 13.85 12.85
C SER A 18 4.67 14.95 11.91
N GLU A 19 5.74 14.69 11.16
CA GLU A 19 6.26 15.61 10.14
C GLU A 19 5.24 15.81 9.01
N TYR A 20 4.65 14.72 8.52
CA TYR A 20 3.61 14.79 7.49
C TYR A 20 2.37 15.54 7.98
N GLN A 21 1.93 15.29 9.21
CA GLN A 21 0.81 16.00 9.82
C GLN A 21 1.09 17.50 9.92
N ALA A 22 2.27 17.88 10.42
CA ALA A 22 2.65 19.30 10.54
C ALA A 22 2.65 19.99 9.18
N LEU A 23 3.11 19.33 8.12
CA LEU A 23 3.06 19.83 6.75
C LEU A 23 1.61 20.07 6.29
N LEU A 24 0.73 19.11 6.52
CA LEU A 24 -0.69 19.25 6.15
C LEU A 24 -1.39 20.38 6.94
N GLU A 25 -1.08 20.54 8.22
CA GLU A 25 -1.62 21.62 9.06
C GLU A 25 -1.14 23.00 8.60
N GLN A 26 0.13 23.10 8.21
CA GLN A 26 0.74 24.32 7.71
C GLN A 26 0.17 24.73 6.34
N GLU A 27 0.09 23.80 5.40
CA GLU A 27 -0.27 24.09 4.02
C GLU A 27 -1.77 24.05 3.75
N ARG A 28 -2.52 23.31 4.57
CA ARG A 28 -3.96 23.07 4.42
C ARG A 28 -4.37 22.77 2.97
N PRO A 29 -3.73 21.79 2.32
CA PRO A 29 -3.98 21.53 0.91
C PRO A 29 -5.39 20.99 0.70
N ARG A 30 -5.97 21.28 -0.46
CA ARG A 30 -7.14 20.55 -0.95
C ARG A 30 -6.65 19.30 -1.70
N VAL A 31 -6.68 18.14 -1.06
CA VAL A 31 -6.24 16.90 -1.65
C VAL A 31 -7.31 16.30 -2.55
N ALA A 32 -7.02 16.13 -3.84
CA ALA A 32 -7.92 15.48 -4.78
C ALA A 32 -7.72 13.96 -4.83
N LEU A 33 -6.49 13.49 -4.63
CA LEU A 33 -6.13 12.09 -4.75
C LEU A 33 -5.00 11.73 -3.78
N LEU A 34 -5.22 10.72 -2.96
CA LEU A 34 -4.18 10.05 -2.16
C LEU A 34 -3.91 8.67 -2.75
N ILE A 35 -2.64 8.34 -3.02
CA ILE A 35 -2.25 7.01 -3.47
C ILE A 35 -1.24 6.40 -2.50
N ASN A 36 -1.64 5.36 -1.77
CA ASN A 36 -0.77 4.59 -0.90
C ASN A 36 -0.20 3.40 -1.69
N ALA A 37 1.01 3.58 -2.24
CA ALA A 37 1.67 2.59 -3.10
C ALA A 37 2.93 1.97 -2.49
N SER A 38 3.41 2.46 -1.34
CA SER A 38 4.57 1.91 -0.64
C SER A 38 4.24 0.55 -0.03
N GLY A 39 5.20 -0.37 -0.10
CA GLY A 39 5.06 -1.69 0.49
C GLY A 39 6.09 -2.68 -0.05
N PHE A 40 6.36 -3.72 0.71
CA PHE A 40 7.21 -4.84 0.28
C PHE A 40 6.68 -6.17 0.79
N GLY A 41 7.23 -7.27 0.24
CA GLY A 41 6.96 -8.64 0.67
C GLY A 41 8.23 -9.44 0.83
N LYS A 42 8.15 -10.60 1.52
CA LYS A 42 9.22 -11.60 1.58
C LYS A 42 8.66 -12.98 1.26
N PHE A 43 9.38 -13.72 0.44
CA PHE A 43 9.04 -15.07 0.04
C PHE A 43 9.92 -16.06 0.82
N ALA A 44 9.51 -16.35 2.04
CA ALA A 44 10.21 -17.30 2.92
C ALA A 44 9.25 -17.87 3.97
N ALA A 45 9.62 -18.98 4.58
CA ALA A 45 8.91 -19.48 5.75
C ALA A 45 9.02 -18.47 6.89
N THR A 46 7.96 -18.33 7.68
CA THR A 46 7.88 -17.33 8.77
C THR A 46 9.06 -17.44 9.74
N TRP A 47 9.44 -18.68 10.10
CA TRP A 47 10.54 -18.93 11.02
C TRP A 47 11.93 -18.71 10.43
N GLN A 48 12.05 -18.53 9.12
CA GLN A 48 13.30 -18.22 8.43
C GLN A 48 13.49 -16.71 8.19
N THR A 49 12.43 -15.92 8.37
CA THR A 49 12.48 -14.48 8.21
C THR A 49 12.76 -13.81 9.55
N PRO A 50 13.77 -12.95 9.68
CA PRO A 50 14.02 -12.22 10.90
C PRO A 50 12.76 -11.45 11.35
N LEU A 51 12.47 -11.47 12.66
CA LEU A 51 11.27 -10.80 13.21
C LEU A 51 11.21 -9.33 12.82
N ALA A 52 12.33 -8.62 12.85
CA ALA A 52 12.41 -7.21 12.47
C ALA A 52 11.96 -6.94 11.04
N VAL A 53 12.23 -7.86 10.10
CA VAL A 53 11.78 -7.75 8.69
C VAL A 53 10.27 -7.90 8.60
N ASN A 54 9.69 -8.86 9.32
CA ASN A 54 8.24 -9.04 9.38
C ASN A 54 7.55 -7.84 10.04
N GLN A 55 8.14 -7.30 11.12
CA GLN A 55 7.63 -6.09 11.79
C GLN A 55 7.68 -4.87 10.86
N ALA A 56 8.80 -4.65 10.15
CA ALA A 56 8.91 -3.57 9.16
C ALA A 56 7.90 -3.73 8.01
N MET A 57 7.60 -4.96 7.58
CA MET A 57 6.56 -5.24 6.58
C MET A 57 5.18 -4.83 7.09
N VAL A 58 4.84 -5.15 8.34
CA VAL A 58 3.56 -4.75 8.95
C VAL A 58 3.51 -3.23 9.15
N ALA A 59 4.60 -2.62 9.60
CA ALA A 59 4.70 -1.16 9.76
C ALA A 59 4.44 -0.44 8.42
N LEU A 60 5.15 -0.81 7.36
CA LEU A 60 4.99 -0.16 6.06
C LEU A 60 3.67 -0.50 5.38
N ASN A 61 3.29 -1.79 5.34
CA ASN A 61 2.11 -2.21 4.57
C ASN A 61 0.79 -1.93 5.27
N CYS A 62 0.76 -1.81 6.60
CA CYS A 62 -0.48 -1.62 7.38
C CYS A 62 -0.51 -0.28 8.11
N GLN A 63 0.44 -0.03 9.01
CA GLN A 63 0.42 1.17 9.86
C GLN A 63 0.58 2.44 9.04
N ALA A 64 1.50 2.45 8.07
CA ALA A 64 1.68 3.59 7.17
C ALA A 64 0.41 3.88 6.36
N VAL A 65 -0.23 2.85 5.79
CA VAL A 65 -1.46 3.03 5.01
C VAL A 65 -2.58 3.60 5.88
N LEU A 66 -2.74 3.08 7.10
CA LEU A 66 -3.72 3.61 8.06
C LEU A 66 -3.43 5.08 8.40
N ALA A 67 -2.18 5.39 8.78
CA ALA A 67 -1.78 6.74 9.16
C ALA A 67 -1.97 7.74 8.00
N MET A 68 -1.50 7.41 6.80
CA MET A 68 -1.66 8.27 5.62
C MET A 68 -3.13 8.51 5.29
N CYS A 69 -3.99 7.49 5.35
CA CYS A 69 -5.43 7.68 5.18
C CYS A 69 -5.99 8.61 6.26
N GLN A 70 -5.74 8.33 7.53
CA GLN A 70 -6.32 9.05 8.65
C GLN A 70 -5.88 10.52 8.70
N LEU A 71 -4.59 10.79 8.50
CA LEU A 71 -4.02 12.14 8.52
C LEU A 71 -4.47 12.98 7.31
N THR A 72 -4.70 12.35 6.15
CA THR A 72 -5.09 13.06 4.93
C THR A 72 -6.60 13.31 4.85
N LEU A 73 -7.42 12.47 5.50
CA LEU A 73 -8.89 12.58 5.45
C LEU A 73 -9.44 13.98 5.70
N PRO A 74 -8.96 14.78 6.68
CA PRO A 74 -9.47 16.14 6.91
C PRO A 74 -9.25 17.11 5.74
N TYR A 75 -8.39 16.77 4.81
CA TYR A 75 -8.01 17.60 3.64
C TYR A 75 -8.65 17.11 2.33
N LEU A 76 -9.45 16.04 2.40
CA LEU A 76 -10.23 15.52 1.29
C LEU A 76 -11.63 16.14 1.29
N GLY A 77 -12.23 16.28 0.12
CA GLY A 77 -13.60 16.77 -0.04
C GLY A 77 -14.39 15.96 -1.06
N ALA A 78 -15.61 16.37 -1.33
CA ALA A 78 -16.45 15.72 -2.35
C ALA A 78 -15.74 15.66 -3.71
N GLY A 79 -15.74 14.49 -4.33
CA GLY A 79 -15.02 14.19 -5.56
C GLY A 79 -13.58 13.69 -5.36
N SER A 80 -13.03 13.77 -4.14
CA SER A 80 -11.69 13.22 -3.85
C SER A 80 -11.69 11.69 -3.80
N CYS A 81 -10.51 11.10 -4.00
CA CYS A 81 -10.32 9.66 -3.99
C CYS A 81 -9.07 9.24 -3.19
N ILE A 82 -9.16 8.11 -2.48
CA ILE A 82 -8.03 7.39 -1.91
C ILE A 82 -7.86 6.09 -2.69
N VAL A 83 -6.65 5.80 -3.15
CA VAL A 83 -6.28 4.53 -3.78
C VAL A 83 -5.24 3.82 -2.91
N ASN A 84 -5.61 2.70 -2.31
CA ASN A 84 -4.71 1.87 -1.53
C ASN A 84 -4.30 0.64 -2.34
N ILE A 85 -2.99 0.43 -2.52
CA ILE A 85 -2.49 -0.73 -3.27
C ILE A 85 -2.49 -1.96 -2.35
N ALA A 86 -3.53 -2.79 -2.50
CA ALA A 86 -3.63 -4.10 -1.91
C ALA A 86 -2.91 -5.16 -2.78
N SER A 87 -3.49 -6.32 -2.96
CA SER A 87 -3.01 -7.40 -3.83
C SER A 87 -4.11 -8.46 -3.97
N VAL A 88 -4.07 -9.29 -5.00
CA VAL A 88 -4.86 -10.54 -5.04
C VAL A 88 -4.50 -11.48 -3.89
N ALA A 89 -3.31 -11.36 -3.32
CA ALA A 89 -2.90 -12.09 -2.11
C ALA A 89 -3.78 -11.78 -0.89
N ALA A 90 -4.54 -10.69 -0.91
CA ALA A 90 -5.46 -10.31 0.16
C ALA A 90 -6.67 -11.27 0.33
N PHE A 91 -6.96 -12.11 -0.66
CA PHE A 91 -8.17 -12.92 -0.69
C PHE A 91 -7.99 -14.34 -0.17
N GLN A 92 -6.75 -14.76 0.12
CA GLN A 92 -6.48 -16.14 0.53
C GLN A 92 -5.21 -16.25 1.39
N PRO A 93 -5.12 -17.24 2.28
CA PRO A 93 -3.87 -17.54 2.98
C PRO A 93 -2.87 -18.15 1.98
N ILE A 94 -1.64 -17.61 1.96
CA ILE A 94 -0.61 -18.10 1.04
C ILE A 94 0.62 -18.49 1.87
N PRO A 95 0.96 -19.79 1.97
CA PRO A 95 2.19 -20.23 2.63
C PRO A 95 3.42 -19.54 2.06
N TYR A 96 4.41 -19.31 2.90
CA TYR A 96 5.70 -18.68 2.58
C TYR A 96 5.65 -17.19 2.16
N ILE A 97 4.47 -16.60 2.04
CA ILE A 97 4.25 -15.16 1.89
C ILE A 97 3.12 -14.67 2.78
N ASN A 98 2.89 -15.36 3.89
CA ASN A 98 1.74 -15.19 4.77
C ASN A 98 1.65 -13.79 5.41
N VAL A 99 2.76 -13.23 5.89
CA VAL A 99 2.77 -11.89 6.50
C VAL A 99 2.39 -10.83 5.46
N TYR A 100 2.93 -10.95 4.23
CA TYR A 100 2.53 -10.08 3.12
C TYR A 100 1.05 -10.24 2.79
N ALA A 101 0.56 -11.47 2.61
CA ALA A 101 -0.85 -11.74 2.30
C ALA A 101 -1.78 -11.17 3.38
N ALA A 102 -1.44 -11.39 4.66
CA ALA A 102 -2.19 -10.85 5.80
C ALA A 102 -2.17 -9.31 5.81
N SER A 103 -1.03 -8.67 5.53
CA SER A 103 -0.93 -7.22 5.43
C SER A 103 -1.80 -6.66 4.29
N LYS A 104 -1.85 -7.34 3.15
CA LYS A 104 -2.71 -6.93 2.03
C LYS A 104 -4.19 -7.19 2.27
N ALA A 105 -4.53 -8.21 3.06
CA ALA A 105 -5.90 -8.41 3.56
C ALA A 105 -6.32 -7.27 4.50
N PHE A 106 -5.43 -6.80 5.38
CA PHE A 106 -5.68 -5.61 6.20
C PHE A 106 -6.00 -4.40 5.31
N VAL A 107 -5.19 -4.11 4.30
CA VAL A 107 -5.40 -2.98 3.38
C VAL A 107 -6.72 -3.08 2.64
N LEU A 108 -7.08 -4.28 2.16
CA LEU A 108 -8.35 -4.53 1.47
C LEU A 108 -9.54 -4.24 2.39
N GLN A 109 -9.55 -4.78 3.61
CA GLN A 109 -10.66 -4.62 4.54
C GLN A 109 -10.76 -3.18 5.05
N LEU A 110 -9.65 -2.55 5.40
CA LEU A 110 -9.59 -1.14 5.76
C LEU A 110 -10.21 -0.26 4.67
N SER A 111 -9.78 -0.45 3.42
CA SER A 111 -10.26 0.36 2.29
C SER A 111 -11.76 0.20 2.06
N ARG A 112 -12.27 -1.04 2.17
CA ARG A 112 -13.71 -1.32 1.99
C ARG A 112 -14.57 -0.70 3.09
N ALA A 113 -14.12 -0.79 4.34
CA ALA A 113 -14.80 -0.17 5.47
C ALA A 113 -14.77 1.35 5.36
N LEU A 114 -13.58 1.92 5.17
CA LEU A 114 -13.37 3.36 5.05
C LEU A 114 -14.20 3.95 3.90
N ASN A 115 -14.30 3.27 2.76
CA ASN A 115 -15.15 3.72 1.65
C ASN A 115 -16.63 3.87 2.05
N ARG A 116 -17.13 3.01 2.95
CA ARG A 116 -18.50 3.12 3.47
C ARG A 116 -18.66 4.31 4.40
N GLU A 117 -17.63 4.57 5.24
CA GLU A 117 -17.63 5.65 6.23
C GLU A 117 -17.60 7.03 5.57
N VAL A 118 -16.77 7.20 4.52
CA VAL A 118 -16.55 8.51 3.88
C VAL A 118 -17.43 8.79 2.66
N ARG A 119 -18.14 7.77 2.17
CA ARG A 119 -19.04 7.92 1.01
C ARG A 119 -20.11 8.99 1.17
N PRO A 120 -20.74 9.19 2.35
CA PRO A 120 -21.69 10.29 2.55
C PRO A 120 -21.08 11.66 2.37
N GLN A 121 -19.76 11.80 2.50
CA GLN A 121 -19.01 13.04 2.27
C GLN A 121 -18.59 13.22 0.80
N GLY A 122 -18.99 12.30 -0.09
CA GLY A 122 -18.62 12.33 -1.51
C GLY A 122 -17.18 11.91 -1.79
N ILE A 123 -16.50 11.28 -0.82
CA ILE A 123 -15.13 10.76 -0.96
C ILE A 123 -15.21 9.28 -1.35
N ARG A 124 -14.33 8.83 -2.23
CA ARG A 124 -14.21 7.43 -2.62
C ARG A 124 -12.91 6.82 -2.11
N VAL A 125 -12.96 5.55 -1.71
CA VAL A 125 -11.76 4.78 -1.35
C VAL A 125 -11.75 3.49 -2.17
N MET A 126 -10.67 3.29 -2.93
CA MET A 126 -10.45 2.11 -3.76
C MET A 126 -9.34 1.25 -3.18
N ALA A 127 -9.57 -0.06 -3.06
CA ALA A 127 -8.50 -1.05 -2.89
C ALA A 127 -8.13 -1.61 -4.27
N LEU A 128 -6.97 -1.25 -4.77
CA LEU A 128 -6.45 -1.81 -6.01
C LEU A 128 -5.73 -3.13 -5.70
N CYS A 129 -6.19 -4.23 -6.28
CA CYS A 129 -5.69 -5.59 -6.02
C CYS A 129 -4.97 -6.16 -7.25
N PRO A 130 -3.75 -5.72 -7.56
CA PRO A 130 -3.03 -6.22 -8.71
C PRO A 130 -2.63 -7.70 -8.53
N PHE A 131 -2.54 -8.41 -9.63
CA PHE A 131 -1.86 -9.69 -9.74
C PHE A 131 -0.34 -9.47 -9.90
N TRP A 132 0.42 -10.50 -10.27
CA TRP A 132 1.86 -10.35 -10.50
C TRP A 132 2.14 -9.21 -11.47
N THR A 133 2.88 -8.21 -11.02
CA THR A 133 3.19 -7.00 -11.78
C THR A 133 4.69 -6.83 -11.87
N LYS A 134 5.23 -6.56 -13.05
CA LYS A 134 6.66 -6.36 -13.28
C LYS A 134 7.13 -5.07 -12.63
N THR A 135 7.67 -5.19 -11.43
CA THR A 135 8.20 -4.10 -10.62
C THR A 135 9.42 -4.60 -9.84
N GLU A 136 10.17 -3.72 -9.23
CA GLU A 136 11.28 -4.03 -8.29
C GLU A 136 10.82 -4.79 -7.03
N PHE A 137 9.53 -5.05 -6.88
CA PHE A 137 8.98 -5.82 -5.75
C PHE A 137 9.66 -7.18 -5.59
N PHE A 138 9.94 -7.87 -6.72
CA PHE A 138 10.57 -9.19 -6.70
C PHE A 138 12.01 -9.15 -6.25
N ASP A 139 12.75 -8.08 -6.58
CA ASP A 139 14.15 -7.91 -6.19
C ASP A 139 14.29 -7.82 -4.67
N ARG A 140 13.27 -7.27 -4.00
CA ARG A 140 13.20 -7.17 -2.53
C ARG A 140 12.55 -8.38 -1.86
N ALA A 141 11.66 -9.07 -2.57
CA ALA A 141 10.92 -10.22 -2.04
C ALA A 141 11.75 -11.50 -1.97
N ILE A 142 12.74 -11.65 -2.85
CA ILE A 142 13.58 -12.83 -2.99
C ILE A 142 14.96 -12.53 -2.43
N ASP A 143 15.39 -13.31 -1.42
CA ASP A 143 16.75 -13.20 -0.88
C ASP A 143 17.73 -13.94 -1.79
N ALA A 144 18.79 -13.27 -2.21
CA ALA A 144 19.85 -13.89 -3.00
C ALA A 144 20.47 -15.09 -2.25
N GLY A 145 20.55 -16.24 -2.91
CA GLY A 145 21.13 -17.47 -2.36
C GLY A 145 20.15 -18.37 -1.61
N ARG A 146 18.86 -18.02 -1.50
CA ARG A 146 17.83 -18.94 -0.98
C ARG A 146 17.06 -19.63 -2.10
N GLU A 147 16.60 -20.86 -1.83
CA GLU A 147 15.71 -21.57 -2.76
C GLU A 147 14.43 -20.75 -2.99
N GLN A 148 14.12 -20.50 -4.26
CA GLN A 148 12.92 -19.76 -4.63
C GLN A 148 11.68 -20.59 -4.31
N VAL A 149 10.86 -20.09 -3.40
CA VAL A 149 9.58 -20.70 -3.03
C VAL A 149 8.56 -20.59 -4.16
N VAL A 150 8.56 -19.46 -4.88
CA VAL A 150 7.69 -19.24 -6.03
C VAL A 150 8.48 -19.55 -7.30
N LYS A 151 8.23 -20.70 -7.87
CA LYS A 151 8.97 -21.23 -9.05
C LYS A 151 8.37 -20.82 -10.41
N LYS A 152 7.11 -20.37 -10.45
CA LYS A 152 6.43 -19.98 -11.69
C LYS A 152 5.48 -18.80 -11.44
N TYR A 153 5.58 -17.79 -12.29
CA TYR A 153 4.65 -16.69 -12.39
C TYR A 153 3.74 -16.91 -13.59
N THR A 154 2.47 -17.23 -13.36
CA THR A 154 1.54 -17.64 -14.42
C THR A 154 1.11 -16.52 -15.36
N ALA A 155 1.10 -15.29 -14.90
CA ALA A 155 0.84 -14.09 -15.71
C ALA A 155 1.46 -12.88 -15.02
N MET A 156 2.26 -12.12 -15.73
CA MET A 156 2.83 -10.86 -15.24
C MET A 156 2.30 -9.70 -16.07
N TYR A 157 1.78 -8.70 -15.38
CA TYR A 157 1.23 -7.49 -16.00
C TYR A 157 2.25 -6.36 -15.96
N GLU A 158 2.22 -5.51 -16.96
CA GLU A 158 2.97 -4.26 -16.95
C GLU A 158 2.27 -3.25 -16.01
N PRO A 159 3.01 -2.43 -15.22
CA PRO A 159 2.41 -1.42 -14.34
C PRO A 159 1.39 -0.51 -15.05
N ALA A 160 1.68 -0.12 -16.29
CA ALA A 160 0.80 0.71 -17.10
C ALA A 160 -0.56 0.06 -17.40
N GLN A 161 -0.64 -1.27 -17.46
CA GLN A 161 -1.91 -1.99 -17.66
C GLN A 161 -2.77 -1.89 -16.40
N ILE A 162 -2.15 -2.04 -15.23
CA ILE A 162 -2.83 -1.93 -13.93
C ILE A 162 -3.36 -0.51 -13.73
N VAL A 163 -2.52 0.51 -13.97
CA VAL A 163 -2.92 1.92 -13.85
C VAL A 163 -4.08 2.26 -14.79
N ARG A 164 -4.00 1.84 -16.07
CA ARG A 164 -5.08 2.07 -17.02
C ARG A 164 -6.41 1.44 -16.61
N ARG A 165 -6.36 0.27 -15.96
CA ARG A 165 -7.57 -0.39 -15.46
C ARG A 165 -8.12 0.35 -14.25
N ALA A 166 -7.29 0.66 -13.26
CA ALA A 166 -7.68 1.39 -12.06
C ALA A 166 -8.29 2.77 -12.37
N TRP A 167 -7.85 3.41 -13.46
CA TRP A 167 -8.36 4.72 -13.87
C TRP A 167 -9.75 4.66 -14.51
N ARG A 168 -10.20 3.49 -14.98
CA ARG A 168 -11.52 3.29 -15.57
C ARG A 168 -12.59 2.90 -14.54
N ASP A 169 -12.17 2.29 -13.44
CA ASP A 169 -13.03 1.79 -12.35
C ASP A 169 -13.26 2.89 -11.30
#